data_eea0500f670fd7cae9794ec04983b876
#
_entry.id   eea0500f670fd7cae9794ec04983b876
#
_cell.length_a   1.000
_cell.length_b   1.000
_cell.length_c   1.000
_cell.angle_alpha   90.00
_cell.angle_beta   90.00
_cell.angle_gamma   90.00
#
_symmetry.space_group_name_H-M   'P 1'
#
loop_
_entity.id
_entity.type
_entity.pdbx_description
1 polymer ?
#
loop_
_entity_poly.entity_id
_entity_poly.type
_entity_poly.pdbx_seq_one_letter_code
_entity_poly.pdbx_strand_id
1 'polypeptide(L)'
;HFVQKGSAAFLQSLRFRIPQTAVDGDCEFTLRRGDKEQTLGTAKLSLSLNNTIPDQAGASIKGMVHYGGKGIENVLVSDGDRITATDANGYYWLASDKRNGLAFVIQPSGYEVPTDKAIPQFWHPCTESASTVERIDFQLQPVSNDDFTLLVATDMHLANRNTPKDYTQFADGFVKELTDTYNASASKVYCLNLGDFAWDQYWYVNKWAIPECKKAIESF
;
A
#
# COMPACT_ATOMS: atom_id res chain seq x y z
N HIS A 1 10.57 -23.62 -13.53
CA HIS A 1 10.26 -24.64 -14.54
C HIS A 1 9.44 -25.74 -13.90
N PHE A 2 8.14 -25.83 -14.12
CA PHE A 2 7.46 -27.07 -13.76
C PHE A 2 6.21 -27.25 -14.61
N VAL A 3 6.23 -28.25 -15.45
CA VAL A 3 5.04 -28.82 -16.07
C VAL A 3 4.93 -30.23 -15.56
N GLN A 4 3.93 -30.51 -14.76
CA GLN A 4 3.63 -31.87 -14.35
C GLN A 4 2.77 -32.52 -15.42
N LYS A 5 3.22 -33.67 -15.94
CA LYS A 5 2.51 -34.43 -16.96
C LYS A 5 1.19 -34.94 -16.38
N GLY A 6 0.07 -34.52 -16.94
CA GLY A 6 -1.25 -35.08 -16.63
C GLY A 6 -2.13 -34.26 -15.66
N SER A 7 -1.70 -33.11 -15.23
CA SER A 7 -2.53 -32.17 -14.46
C SER A 7 -2.49 -30.75 -15.03
N ALA A 8 -3.54 -29.97 -14.84
CA ALA A 8 -3.52 -28.56 -15.14
C ALA A 8 -2.55 -27.87 -14.16
N ALA A 9 -1.35 -27.55 -14.62
CA ALA A 9 -0.40 -26.77 -13.84
C ALA A 9 -0.65 -25.29 -14.13
N PHE A 10 -0.98 -24.54 -13.08
CA PHE A 10 -1.07 -23.09 -13.16
C PHE A 10 0.28 -22.49 -12.78
N LEU A 11 0.85 -21.71 -13.67
CA LEU A 11 2.00 -20.89 -13.35
C LEU A 11 1.51 -19.67 -12.56
N GLN A 12 1.75 -19.65 -11.26
CA GLN A 12 1.31 -18.55 -10.40
C GLN A 12 2.22 -17.33 -10.50
N SER A 13 3.50 -17.53 -10.76
CA SER A 13 4.44 -16.43 -10.97
C SER A 13 5.68 -16.87 -11.74
N LEU A 14 6.19 -15.98 -12.58
CA LEU A 14 7.52 -16.05 -13.19
C LEU A 14 8.40 -14.97 -12.57
N ARG A 15 9.56 -15.36 -12.05
CA ARG A 15 10.57 -14.41 -11.58
C ARG A 15 11.70 -14.34 -12.59
N PHE A 16 12.00 -13.15 -13.04
CA PHE A 16 13.10 -12.87 -13.93
C PHE A 16 14.18 -12.08 -13.21
N ARG A 17 15.43 -12.39 -13.47
CA ARG A 17 16.53 -11.51 -13.12
C ARG A 17 16.78 -10.61 -14.32
N ILE A 18 16.61 -9.31 -14.15
CA ILE A 18 16.95 -8.33 -15.18
C ILE A 18 18.46 -8.17 -15.19
N PRO A 19 19.16 -8.36 -16.34
CA PRO A 19 20.59 -8.13 -16.42
C PRO A 19 20.94 -6.68 -16.14
N GLN A 20 22.11 -6.42 -15.57
CA GLN A 20 22.61 -5.04 -15.37
C GLN A 20 22.82 -4.27 -16.69
N THR A 21 22.92 -4.98 -17.81
CA THR A 21 23.05 -4.43 -19.15
C THR A 21 21.71 -4.21 -19.86
N ALA A 22 20.59 -4.49 -19.20
CA ALA A 22 19.29 -4.24 -19.79
C ALA A 22 19.08 -2.73 -20.02
N VAL A 23 18.33 -2.40 -21.05
CA VAL A 23 17.94 -1.03 -21.40
C VAL A 23 16.43 -0.93 -21.41
N ASP A 24 15.93 0.30 -21.32
CA ASP A 24 14.51 0.55 -21.43
C ASP A 24 13.98 0.04 -22.77
N GLY A 25 12.78 -0.50 -22.74
CA GLY A 25 12.13 -0.99 -23.96
C GLY A 25 11.04 -2.00 -23.68
N ASP A 26 10.40 -2.40 -24.76
CA ASP A 26 9.38 -3.44 -24.73
C ASP A 26 10.04 -4.82 -24.89
N CYS A 27 9.70 -5.71 -23.94
CA CYS A 27 10.10 -7.11 -24.00
C CYS A 27 8.89 -7.97 -24.36
N GLU A 28 9.07 -8.88 -25.30
CA GLU A 28 8.07 -9.89 -25.62
C GLU A 28 8.50 -11.22 -25.04
N PHE A 29 7.65 -11.81 -24.21
CA PHE A 29 7.83 -13.14 -23.65
C PHE A 29 6.99 -14.14 -24.43
N THR A 30 7.65 -15.14 -24.99
CA THR A 30 6.98 -16.23 -25.69
C THR A 30 7.07 -17.51 -24.85
N LEU A 31 5.95 -18.05 -24.47
CA LEU A 31 5.87 -19.37 -23.83
C LEU A 31 5.82 -20.44 -24.92
N ARG A 32 6.80 -21.35 -24.95
CA ARG A 32 6.88 -22.46 -25.91
C ARG A 32 6.78 -23.80 -25.22
N ARG A 33 6.22 -24.77 -25.90
CA ARG A 33 6.08 -26.13 -25.40
C ARG A 33 7.31 -26.96 -25.78
N GLY A 34 8.17 -27.24 -24.78
CA GLY A 34 9.33 -28.11 -24.93
C GLY A 34 10.26 -27.69 -26.07
N ASP A 35 10.77 -28.64 -26.81
CA ASP A 35 11.61 -28.49 -27.99
C ASP A 35 10.83 -28.24 -29.31
N LYS A 36 9.51 -28.22 -29.23
CA LYS A 36 8.64 -27.89 -30.37
C LYS A 36 8.45 -26.38 -30.44
N GLU A 37 8.56 -25.85 -31.64
CA GLU A 37 8.34 -24.40 -31.89
C GLU A 37 6.88 -23.93 -31.71
N GLN A 38 6.08 -24.69 -30.98
CA GLN A 38 4.70 -24.34 -30.71
C GLN A 38 4.64 -23.23 -29.67
N THR A 39 4.30 -22.03 -30.06
CA THR A 39 4.00 -20.90 -29.18
C THR A 39 2.68 -21.16 -28.46
N LEU A 40 2.71 -21.18 -27.13
CA LEU A 40 1.52 -21.36 -26.29
C LEU A 40 0.90 -20.01 -25.90
N GLY A 41 1.67 -18.93 -25.99
CA GLY A 41 1.21 -17.59 -25.71
C GLY A 41 2.36 -16.60 -25.73
N THR A 42 2.02 -15.32 -25.93
CA THR A 42 2.94 -14.20 -25.85
C THR A 42 2.42 -13.17 -24.86
N ALA A 43 3.33 -12.52 -24.13
CA ALA A 43 3.02 -11.40 -23.27
C ALA A 43 4.06 -10.28 -23.55
N LYS A 44 3.57 -9.05 -23.62
CA LYS A 44 4.43 -7.87 -23.73
C LYS A 44 4.60 -7.26 -22.35
N LEU A 45 5.84 -6.90 -22.03
CA LEU A 45 6.22 -6.18 -20.84
C LEU A 45 7.08 -4.99 -21.25
N SER A 46 6.65 -3.79 -20.92
CA SER A 46 7.47 -2.60 -21.06
C SER A 46 8.37 -2.47 -19.83
N LEU A 47 9.68 -2.48 -20.07
CA LEU A 47 10.70 -2.26 -19.05
C LEU A 47 11.13 -0.80 -19.11
N SER A 48 11.00 -0.09 -18.01
CA SER A 48 11.63 1.21 -17.80
C SER A 48 12.65 1.04 -16.67
N LEU A 49 13.91 0.94 -17.03
CA LEU A 49 15.03 0.69 -16.11
C LEU A 49 15.72 1.98 -15.68
N ASN A 50 15.55 3.04 -16.46
CA ASN A 50 16.19 4.35 -16.23
C ASN A 50 15.27 5.34 -15.53
N ASN A 51 14.53 4.88 -14.53
CA ASN A 51 13.82 5.78 -13.64
C ASN A 51 14.81 6.35 -12.59
N THR A 52 15.91 6.90 -13.07
CA THR A 52 16.91 7.56 -12.24
C THR A 52 16.41 8.96 -11.94
N ILE A 53 15.83 9.14 -10.76
CA ILE A 53 15.48 10.47 -10.28
C ILE A 53 16.79 11.16 -9.86
N PRO A 54 17.18 12.29 -10.47
CA PRO A 54 18.42 12.97 -10.08
C PRO A 54 18.35 13.44 -8.62
N ASP A 55 19.51 13.58 -7.99
CA ASP A 55 19.57 14.20 -6.69
C ASP A 55 19.33 15.71 -6.79
N GLN A 56 18.62 16.26 -5.81
CA GLN A 56 18.42 17.69 -5.68
C GLN A 56 19.08 18.17 -4.39
N ALA A 57 19.82 19.28 -4.48
CA ALA A 57 20.49 19.86 -3.33
C ALA A 57 19.49 20.17 -2.19
N GLY A 58 19.83 19.71 -0.99
CA GLY A 58 19.00 19.90 0.20
C GLY A 58 17.90 18.85 0.39
N ALA A 59 17.63 17.97 -0.57
CA ALA A 59 16.71 16.86 -0.40
C ALA A 59 17.43 15.63 0.17
N SER A 60 16.82 14.98 1.13
CA SER A 60 17.28 13.70 1.71
C SER A 60 16.33 12.54 1.38
N ILE A 61 15.16 12.84 0.85
CA ILE A 61 14.23 11.85 0.29
C ILE A 61 13.86 12.30 -1.12
N LYS A 62 13.84 11.37 -2.05
CA LYS A 62 13.31 11.54 -3.39
C LYS A 62 12.49 10.34 -3.79
N GLY A 63 11.63 10.46 -4.77
CA GLY A 63 10.83 9.34 -5.22
C GLY A 63 9.89 9.70 -6.36
N MET A 64 9.05 8.76 -6.69
CA MET A 64 8.02 8.89 -7.71
C MET A 64 6.68 8.48 -7.14
N VAL A 65 5.66 9.28 -7.39
CA VAL A 65 4.28 8.87 -7.20
C VAL A 65 3.72 8.48 -8.56
N HIS A 66 3.21 7.24 -8.69
CA HIS A 66 2.87 6.70 -9.99
C HIS A 66 1.68 5.74 -9.98
N TYR A 67 1.08 5.55 -11.15
CA TYR A 67 0.20 4.43 -11.48
C TYR A 67 0.75 3.69 -12.69
N GLY A 68 1.00 2.39 -12.53
CA GLY A 68 1.53 1.55 -13.61
C GLY A 68 2.87 2.04 -14.21
N GLY A 69 3.72 2.69 -13.41
CA GLY A 69 4.98 3.29 -13.86
C GLY A 69 4.85 4.67 -14.50
N LYS A 70 3.63 5.18 -14.71
CA LYS A 70 3.38 6.54 -15.18
C LYS A 70 3.24 7.49 -14.00
N GLY A 71 4.04 8.55 -13.97
CA GLY A 71 4.02 9.56 -12.92
C GLY A 71 2.69 10.29 -12.81
N ILE A 72 2.36 10.71 -11.59
CA ILE A 72 1.18 11.50 -11.28
C ILE A 72 1.66 12.84 -10.74
N GLU A 73 1.28 13.91 -11.43
CA GLU A 73 1.66 15.29 -11.11
C GLU A 73 0.84 15.85 -9.93
N ASN A 74 1.41 16.80 -9.20
CA ASN A 74 0.77 17.54 -8.12
C ASN A 74 0.28 16.71 -6.94
N VAL A 75 0.88 15.55 -6.71
CA VAL A 75 0.62 14.74 -5.52
C VAL A 75 1.52 15.18 -4.38
N LEU A 76 0.93 15.40 -3.23
CA LEU A 76 1.66 15.84 -2.04
C LEU A 76 2.31 14.66 -1.33
N VAL A 77 3.58 14.83 -0.93
CA VAL A 77 4.35 13.89 -0.11
C VAL A 77 4.92 14.63 1.09
N SER A 78 4.86 14.00 2.25
CA SER A 78 5.28 14.60 3.52
C SER A 78 6.02 13.59 4.40
N ASP A 79 6.83 14.08 5.34
CA ASP A 79 7.44 13.35 6.46
C ASP A 79 6.81 13.71 7.82
N GLY A 80 5.71 14.50 7.81
CA GLY A 80 5.05 15.02 8.98
C GLY A 80 5.50 16.43 9.38
N ASP A 81 6.67 16.90 8.91
CA ASP A 81 7.19 18.26 9.16
C ASP A 81 7.30 19.08 7.89
N ARG A 82 7.71 18.44 6.83
CA ARG A 82 7.93 19.04 5.51
C ARG A 82 6.97 18.41 4.53
N ILE A 83 6.65 19.20 3.50
CA ILE A 83 5.77 18.78 2.43
C ILE A 83 6.35 19.24 1.09
N THR A 84 6.16 18.42 0.06
CA THR A 84 6.50 18.74 -1.31
C THR A 84 5.41 18.20 -2.24
N ALA A 85 5.42 18.63 -3.50
CA ALA A 85 4.53 18.11 -4.54
C ALA A 85 5.34 17.42 -5.64
N THR A 86 4.74 16.47 -6.31
CA THR A 86 5.34 15.84 -7.49
C THR A 86 5.30 16.77 -8.70
N ASP A 87 6.34 16.67 -9.54
CA ASP A 87 6.43 17.34 -10.84
C ASP A 87 5.58 16.64 -11.92
N ALA A 88 5.67 17.11 -13.16
CA ALA A 88 4.95 16.56 -14.31
C ALA A 88 5.33 15.09 -14.64
N ASN A 89 6.48 14.61 -14.15
CA ASN A 89 6.91 13.22 -14.26
C ASN A 89 6.54 12.37 -13.06
N GLY A 90 5.85 12.95 -12.07
CA GLY A 90 5.52 12.32 -10.80
C GLY A 90 6.70 12.25 -9.84
N TYR A 91 7.80 12.95 -10.10
CA TYR A 91 8.97 12.96 -9.22
C TYR A 91 8.83 13.99 -8.12
N TYR A 92 9.37 13.67 -6.95
CA TYR A 92 9.42 14.59 -5.82
C TYR A 92 10.78 14.56 -5.12
N TRP A 93 11.08 15.66 -4.44
CA TRP A 93 12.25 15.83 -3.59
C TRP A 93 11.82 16.47 -2.28
N LEU A 94 12.13 15.84 -1.18
CA LEU A 94 11.73 16.27 0.16
C LEU A 94 12.97 16.55 1.01
N ALA A 95 13.09 17.78 1.50
CA ALA A 95 14.14 18.19 2.43
C ALA A 95 13.78 17.75 3.86
N SER A 96 14.01 16.48 4.17
CA SER A 96 13.65 15.85 5.45
C SER A 96 14.86 15.69 6.35
N ASP A 97 14.70 15.91 7.65
CA ASP A 97 15.66 15.49 8.66
C ASP A 97 15.41 14.06 9.15
N LYS A 98 14.36 13.41 8.61
CA LYS A 98 13.95 12.04 8.89
C LYS A 98 13.66 11.72 10.36
N ARG A 99 13.42 12.75 11.19
CA ARG A 99 13.20 12.56 12.64
C ARG A 99 11.97 11.75 12.97
N ASN A 100 10.92 11.81 12.10
CA ASN A 100 9.70 11.03 12.27
C ASN A 100 9.85 9.59 11.74
N GLY A 101 10.97 9.27 11.08
CA GLY A 101 11.31 7.92 10.61
C GLY A 101 10.43 7.41 9.46
N LEU A 102 9.63 8.27 8.81
CA LEU A 102 8.73 7.87 7.74
C LEU A 102 8.51 8.99 6.72
N ALA A 103 8.06 8.60 5.53
CA ALA A 103 7.45 9.48 4.55
C ALA A 103 6.10 8.91 4.11
N PHE A 104 5.16 9.76 3.75
CA PHE A 104 3.82 9.36 3.33
C PHE A 104 3.28 10.21 2.19
N VAL A 105 2.43 9.61 1.38
CA VAL A 105 1.71 10.28 0.31
C VAL A 105 0.35 10.77 0.83
N ILE A 106 -0.03 11.99 0.45
CA ILE A 106 -1.38 12.51 0.68
C ILE A 106 -2.22 12.12 -0.52
N GLN A 107 -3.21 11.28 -0.30
CA GLN A 107 -4.05 10.72 -1.36
C GLN A 107 -4.80 11.83 -2.11
N PRO A 108 -4.56 11.99 -3.43
CA PRO A 108 -5.27 12.98 -4.22
C PRO A 108 -6.65 12.48 -4.64
N SER A 109 -7.53 13.41 -5.03
CA SER A 109 -8.82 13.05 -5.64
C SER A 109 -8.62 12.21 -6.89
N GLY A 110 -9.51 11.24 -7.12
CA GLY A 110 -9.45 10.31 -8.25
C GLY A 110 -8.45 9.17 -8.11
N TYR A 111 -7.77 9.07 -6.96
CA TYR A 111 -6.83 7.99 -6.68
C TYR A 111 -6.99 7.44 -5.28
N GLU A 112 -6.56 6.21 -5.09
CA GLU A 112 -6.38 5.60 -3.77
C GLU A 112 -5.02 4.89 -3.69
N VAL A 113 -4.52 4.71 -2.47
CA VAL A 113 -3.34 3.88 -2.22
C VAL A 113 -3.74 2.40 -2.25
N PRO A 114 -2.86 1.48 -2.66
CA PRO A 114 -3.11 0.06 -2.52
C PRO A 114 -3.25 -0.31 -1.04
N THR A 115 -3.97 -1.39 -0.77
CA THR A 115 -4.15 -1.91 0.58
C THR A 115 -3.45 -3.26 0.73
N ASP A 116 -2.83 -3.50 1.88
CA ASP A 116 -2.49 -4.86 2.33
C ASP A 116 -3.62 -5.31 3.25
N LYS A 117 -4.49 -6.17 2.72
CA LYS A 117 -5.80 -6.46 3.29
C LYS A 117 -6.61 -5.16 3.45
N ALA A 118 -6.97 -4.76 4.68
CA ALA A 118 -7.68 -3.52 4.96
C ALA A 118 -6.76 -2.32 5.29
N ILE A 119 -5.43 -2.51 5.32
CA ILE A 119 -4.48 -1.47 5.74
C ILE A 119 -3.96 -0.71 4.53
N PRO A 120 -4.24 0.61 4.41
CA PRO A 120 -3.77 1.39 3.29
C PRO A 120 -2.26 1.61 3.34
N GLN A 121 -1.59 1.43 2.21
CA GLN A 121 -0.14 1.51 2.05
C GLN A 121 0.27 2.93 1.62
N PHE A 122 -0.02 3.93 2.46
CA PHE A 122 0.24 5.33 2.14
C PHE A 122 1.58 5.86 2.67
N TRP A 123 2.31 5.06 3.44
CA TRP A 123 3.57 5.45 4.07
C TRP A 123 4.65 4.38 3.96
N HIS A 124 5.90 4.82 4.00
CA HIS A 124 7.07 3.96 4.08
C HIS A 124 8.03 4.44 5.17
N PRO A 125 8.71 3.52 5.87
CA PRO A 125 9.74 3.90 6.81
C PRO A 125 10.96 4.48 6.08
N CYS A 126 11.63 5.45 6.69
CA CYS A 126 12.97 5.86 6.30
C CYS A 126 13.97 4.87 6.88
N THR A 127 14.86 4.34 6.05
CA THR A 127 15.86 3.34 6.44
C THR A 127 17.27 3.92 6.50
N GLU A 128 17.48 5.07 5.85
CA GLU A 128 18.76 5.75 5.78
C GLU A 128 18.78 6.99 6.68
N SER A 129 19.98 7.42 7.05
CA SER A 129 20.17 8.65 7.82
C SER A 129 19.78 9.91 7.02
N ALA A 130 19.55 11.03 7.70
CA ALA A 130 19.23 12.30 7.05
C ALA A 130 20.33 12.83 6.11
N SER A 131 21.57 12.38 6.28
CA SER A 131 22.70 12.74 5.41
C SER A 131 22.78 11.93 4.12
N THR A 132 21.97 10.86 4.00
CA THR A 132 21.91 9.98 2.82
C THR A 132 20.61 10.22 2.07
N VAL A 133 20.71 10.43 0.76
CA VAL A 133 19.51 10.54 -0.09
C VAL A 133 18.91 9.15 -0.27
N GLU A 134 17.65 9.03 0.09
CA GLU A 134 16.89 7.78 0.02
C GLU A 134 15.77 7.89 -1.01
N ARG A 135 15.54 6.81 -1.75
CA ARG A 135 14.43 6.75 -2.71
C ARG A 135 13.24 6.02 -2.08
N ILE A 136 12.08 6.70 -2.04
CA ILE A 136 10.80 6.16 -1.58
C ILE A 136 9.76 6.44 -2.66
N ASP A 137 9.25 5.40 -3.31
CA ASP A 137 8.22 5.51 -4.34
C ASP A 137 6.85 5.15 -3.78
N PHE A 138 5.79 5.80 -4.29
CA PHE A 138 4.40 5.52 -3.93
C PHE A 138 3.60 5.12 -5.16
N GLN A 139 2.93 3.98 -5.06
CA GLN A 139 1.99 3.55 -6.07
C GLN A 139 0.58 3.98 -5.69
N LEU A 140 -0.16 4.56 -6.63
CA LEU A 140 -1.57 4.86 -6.49
C LEU A 140 -2.39 4.06 -7.51
N GLN A 141 -3.69 3.98 -7.28
CA GLN A 141 -4.64 3.34 -8.19
C GLN A 141 -5.76 4.34 -8.51
N PRO A 142 -6.14 4.50 -9.79
CA PRO A 142 -7.30 5.33 -10.13
C PRO A 142 -8.58 4.76 -9.51
N VAL A 143 -9.38 5.63 -8.95
CA VAL A 143 -10.67 5.30 -8.36
C VAL A 143 -11.63 6.46 -8.53
N SER A 144 -12.93 6.17 -8.70
CA SER A 144 -13.97 7.18 -8.53
C SER A 144 -14.27 7.28 -7.03
N ASN A 145 -13.88 8.39 -6.43
CA ASN A 145 -14.10 8.69 -5.00
C ASN A 145 -14.81 10.03 -4.80
N ASP A 146 -15.61 10.45 -5.78
CA ASP A 146 -16.44 11.65 -5.69
C ASP A 146 -17.66 11.43 -4.78
N ASP A 147 -18.12 10.19 -4.65
CA ASP A 147 -19.19 9.76 -3.77
C ASP A 147 -18.72 8.57 -2.93
N PHE A 148 -18.67 8.74 -1.62
CA PHE A 148 -18.23 7.71 -0.69
C PHE A 148 -18.91 7.82 0.67
N THR A 149 -18.97 6.71 1.39
CA THR A 149 -19.35 6.65 2.79
C THR A 149 -18.11 6.63 3.65
N LEU A 150 -18.01 7.54 4.62
CA LEU A 150 -16.95 7.55 5.62
C LEU A 150 -17.50 7.05 6.95
N LEU A 151 -17.03 5.88 7.39
CA LEU A 151 -17.28 5.36 8.73
C LEU A 151 -16.22 5.90 9.67
N VAL A 152 -16.65 6.61 10.71
CA VAL A 152 -15.74 7.16 11.71
C VAL A 152 -15.92 6.38 13.00
N ALA A 153 -14.85 5.74 13.45
CA ALA A 153 -14.80 4.96 14.67
C ALA A 153 -13.84 5.59 15.68
N THR A 154 -14.17 5.56 16.95
CA THR A 154 -13.32 6.08 18.02
C THR A 154 -13.59 5.37 19.32
N ASP A 155 -12.65 5.43 20.25
CA ASP A 155 -12.84 5.07 21.67
C ASP A 155 -13.35 3.64 21.91
N MET A 156 -12.89 2.68 21.12
CA MET A 156 -13.28 1.28 21.30
C MET A 156 -12.84 0.71 22.64
N HIS A 157 -11.74 1.20 23.19
CA HIS A 157 -11.20 0.83 24.51
C HIS A 157 -11.20 -0.68 24.74
N LEU A 158 -10.83 -1.46 23.74
CA LEU A 158 -10.82 -2.91 23.85
C LEU A 158 -9.82 -3.34 24.91
N ALA A 159 -10.30 -4.01 25.95
CA ALA A 159 -9.51 -4.51 27.05
C ALA A 159 -10.02 -5.87 27.50
N ASN A 160 -9.11 -6.70 27.99
CA ASN A 160 -9.45 -8.03 28.54
C ASN A 160 -9.73 -7.95 30.05
N ARG A 161 -10.55 -7.00 30.47
CA ARG A 161 -10.89 -6.81 31.89
C ARG A 161 -12.13 -7.58 32.33
N ASN A 162 -13.07 -7.81 31.43
CA ASN A 162 -14.33 -8.50 31.66
C ASN A 162 -14.58 -9.55 30.56
N THR A 163 -13.59 -10.39 30.32
CA THR A 163 -13.70 -11.46 29.33
C THR A 163 -14.80 -12.45 29.72
N PRO A 164 -15.69 -12.85 28.81
CA PRO A 164 -15.72 -12.55 27.37
C PRO A 164 -16.51 -11.27 27.00
N LYS A 165 -17.06 -10.53 27.96
CA LYS A 165 -18.01 -9.44 27.72
C LYS A 165 -17.43 -8.33 26.83
N ASP A 166 -16.22 -7.85 27.15
CA ASP A 166 -15.59 -6.76 26.37
C ASP A 166 -15.37 -7.18 24.91
N TYR A 167 -14.92 -8.42 24.69
CA TYR A 167 -14.74 -8.96 23.34
C TYR A 167 -16.08 -9.16 22.61
N THR A 168 -17.10 -9.67 23.30
CA THR A 168 -18.44 -9.87 22.73
C THR A 168 -19.04 -8.53 22.28
N GLN A 169 -18.95 -7.48 23.11
CA GLN A 169 -19.42 -6.15 22.72
C GLN A 169 -18.67 -5.59 21.49
N PHE A 170 -17.37 -5.84 21.41
CA PHE A 170 -16.58 -5.44 20.26
C PHE A 170 -16.99 -6.22 19.01
N ALA A 171 -17.04 -7.54 19.07
CA ALA A 171 -17.28 -8.40 17.90
C ALA A 171 -18.75 -8.35 17.43
N ASP A 172 -19.69 -8.55 18.35
CA ASP A 172 -21.12 -8.67 18.04
C ASP A 172 -21.83 -7.31 17.94
N GLY A 173 -21.24 -6.27 18.51
CA GLY A 173 -21.72 -4.90 18.38
C GLY A 173 -20.98 -4.12 17.31
N PHE A 174 -19.81 -3.61 17.65
CA PHE A 174 -19.06 -2.68 16.82
C PHE A 174 -18.67 -3.25 15.45
N VAL A 175 -18.01 -4.42 15.43
CA VAL A 175 -17.55 -5.05 14.17
C VAL A 175 -18.74 -5.42 13.29
N LYS A 176 -19.78 -5.99 13.91
CA LYS A 176 -21.00 -6.35 13.18
C LYS A 176 -21.67 -5.14 12.55
N GLU A 177 -21.82 -4.04 13.27
CA GLU A 177 -22.46 -2.82 12.77
C GLU A 177 -21.66 -2.19 11.62
N LEU A 178 -20.33 -2.16 11.74
CA LEU A 178 -19.46 -1.72 10.64
C LEU A 178 -19.65 -2.62 9.40
N THR A 179 -19.67 -3.93 9.59
CA THR A 179 -19.87 -4.90 8.50
C THR A 179 -21.24 -4.73 7.84
N ASP A 180 -22.29 -4.61 8.63
CA ASP A 180 -23.64 -4.42 8.11
C ASP A 180 -23.76 -3.11 7.31
N THR A 181 -23.16 -2.03 7.81
CA THR A 181 -23.15 -0.72 7.15
C THR A 181 -22.33 -0.77 5.87
N TYR A 182 -21.16 -1.41 5.89
CA TYR A 182 -20.34 -1.63 4.69
C TYR A 182 -21.12 -2.39 3.61
N ASN A 183 -21.76 -3.51 3.98
CA ASN A 183 -22.51 -4.34 3.05
C ASN A 183 -23.78 -3.67 2.50
N ALA A 184 -24.38 -2.73 3.26
CA ALA A 184 -25.54 -1.97 2.84
C ALA A 184 -25.22 -0.75 1.98
N SER A 185 -23.95 -0.32 1.93
CA SER A 185 -23.54 0.85 1.17
C SER A 185 -23.50 0.57 -0.32
N ALA A 186 -24.06 1.47 -1.13
CA ALA A 186 -23.99 1.42 -2.58
C ALA A 186 -22.74 2.12 -3.14
N SER A 187 -22.05 2.90 -2.34
CA SER A 187 -20.83 3.66 -2.69
C SER A 187 -19.59 3.08 -2.03
N LYS A 188 -18.43 3.56 -2.46
CA LYS A 188 -17.14 3.22 -1.84
C LYS A 188 -17.18 3.55 -0.34
N VAL A 189 -16.67 2.65 0.49
CA VAL A 189 -16.64 2.86 1.94
C VAL A 189 -15.19 2.99 2.41
N TYR A 190 -14.95 4.02 3.20
CA TYR A 190 -13.70 4.20 3.94
C TYR A 190 -13.99 4.17 5.44
N CYS A 191 -13.04 3.65 6.21
CA CYS A 191 -13.11 3.68 7.67
C CYS A 191 -11.95 4.51 8.23
N LEU A 192 -12.27 5.50 9.05
CA LEU A 192 -11.32 6.31 9.79
C LEU A 192 -11.43 6.00 11.27
N ASN A 193 -10.33 5.53 11.85
CA ASN A 193 -10.25 5.38 13.28
C ASN A 193 -9.51 6.58 13.89
N LEU A 194 -10.12 7.21 14.88
CA LEU A 194 -9.59 8.40 15.57
C LEU A 194 -8.75 8.08 16.81
N GLY A 195 -8.53 6.80 17.09
CA GLY A 195 -7.69 6.35 18.19
C GLY A 195 -8.45 5.63 19.30
N ASP A 196 -7.79 5.50 20.43
CA ASP A 196 -8.26 4.82 21.63
C ASP A 196 -8.76 3.38 21.40
N PHE A 197 -7.99 2.63 20.58
CA PHE A 197 -8.29 1.22 20.32
C PHE A 197 -8.26 0.36 21.55
N ALA A 198 -7.32 0.62 22.46
CA ALA A 198 -7.12 -0.13 23.68
C ALA A 198 -7.19 0.77 24.90
N TRP A 199 -7.48 0.20 26.05
CA TRP A 199 -7.59 0.94 27.31
C TRP A 199 -6.20 1.25 27.89
N ASP A 200 -5.84 2.50 28.07
CA ASP A 200 -4.52 2.96 28.52
C ASP A 200 -4.05 2.36 29.84
N GLN A 201 -4.96 2.21 30.79
CA GLN A 201 -4.66 1.62 32.10
C GLN A 201 -4.20 0.16 32.01
N TYR A 202 -4.43 -0.45 30.86
CA TYR A 202 -4.13 -1.86 30.60
C TYR A 202 -3.18 -2.00 29.41
N TRP A 203 -2.16 -1.16 29.31
CA TRP A 203 -1.18 -1.18 28.21
C TRP A 203 -0.60 -2.57 27.96
N TYR A 204 -0.44 -3.38 29.01
CA TYR A 204 0.05 -4.76 28.88
C TYR A 204 -0.94 -5.70 28.15
N VAL A 205 -2.21 -5.36 28.03
CA VAL A 205 -3.18 -6.12 27.21
C VAL A 205 -3.21 -5.66 25.75
N ASN A 206 -2.48 -4.60 25.39
CA ASN A 206 -2.38 -4.14 24.01
C ASN A 206 -1.80 -5.23 23.08
N LYS A 207 -0.98 -6.14 23.61
CA LYS A 207 -0.52 -7.32 22.87
C LYS A 207 -1.66 -8.23 22.41
N TRP A 208 -2.79 -8.17 23.09
CA TRP A 208 -4.01 -8.90 22.74
C TRP A 208 -4.99 -8.00 21.97
N ALA A 209 -5.32 -6.81 22.48
CA ALA A 209 -6.36 -5.94 21.97
C ALA A 209 -6.05 -5.46 20.54
N ILE A 210 -4.84 -5.00 20.26
CA ILE A 210 -4.45 -4.50 18.94
C ILE A 210 -4.49 -5.61 17.87
N PRO A 211 -3.94 -6.82 18.09
CA PRO A 211 -4.09 -7.93 17.16
C PRO A 211 -5.56 -8.34 16.92
N GLU A 212 -6.41 -8.33 17.91
CA GLU A 212 -7.83 -8.66 17.74
C GLU A 212 -8.57 -7.57 16.95
N CYS A 213 -8.31 -6.29 17.22
CA CYS A 213 -8.83 -5.19 16.40
C CYS A 213 -8.38 -5.31 14.94
N LYS A 214 -7.11 -5.55 14.71
CA LYS A 214 -6.57 -5.75 13.37
C LYS A 214 -7.26 -6.91 12.65
N LYS A 215 -7.36 -8.06 13.31
CA LYS A 215 -8.03 -9.24 12.77
C LYS A 215 -9.50 -8.98 12.41
N ALA A 216 -10.21 -8.23 13.26
CA ALA A 216 -11.59 -7.88 13.00
C ALA A 216 -11.71 -6.96 11.76
N ILE A 217 -10.88 -5.93 11.65
CA ILE A 217 -10.86 -5.02 10.49
C ILE A 217 -10.46 -5.77 9.20
N GLU A 218 -9.55 -6.71 9.26
CA GLU A 218 -9.13 -7.53 8.11
C GLU A 218 -10.15 -8.58 7.68
N SER A 219 -11.25 -8.74 8.40
CA SER A 219 -12.32 -9.70 8.05
C SER A 219 -13.42 -9.12 7.16
N PHE A 220 -13.35 -7.81 6.86
CA PHE A 220 -14.26 -7.13 5.93
C PHE A 220 -13.93 -7.40 4.46
#